data_b2da3aeb04e9097a8a7dbe062e8d1eff
#
_entry.id   b2da3aeb04e9097a8a7dbe062e8d1eff
#
_cell.length_a   1.000
_cell.length_b   1.000
_cell.length_c   1.000
_cell.angle_alpha   90.00
_cell.angle_beta   90.00
_cell.angle_gamma   90.00
#
_symmetry.space_group_name_H-M   'P 1'
#
loop_
_entity.id
_entity.type
_entity.pdbx_description
1 polymer ?
#
loop_
_entity_poly.entity_id
_entity_poly.type
_entity_poly.pdbx_seq_one_letter_code
_entity_poly.pdbx_strand_id
1 'polypeptide(L)'
;MATQVQFRRGTTAEHSGFKGAEGEVTVDTSLKTVVIHDAITNGGFPLLRQDGSNSLFAKTGDLNNCALKFNGDPNTGLISPVNDQLTLVTGGVARLTIDSNGAVTIPGNVTITGTLSATTTNFSDQLALILALG
;
A
#
# COMPACT_ATOMS: atom_id res chain seq x y z
N MET A 1 23.56 -22.32 -33.24
CA MET A 1 22.35 -22.45 -32.37
C MET A 1 22.60 -21.73 -31.08
N ALA A 2 21.67 -20.92 -30.62
CA ALA A 2 21.78 -20.29 -29.32
C ALA A 2 21.64 -21.38 -28.23
N THR A 3 22.57 -21.42 -27.28
CA THR A 3 22.52 -22.36 -26.15
C THR A 3 21.48 -21.81 -25.14
N GLN A 4 20.45 -22.58 -24.86
CA GLN A 4 19.42 -22.22 -23.88
C GLN A 4 19.88 -22.67 -22.50
N VAL A 5 19.95 -21.71 -21.55
CA VAL A 5 20.12 -22.00 -20.13
C VAL A 5 18.74 -22.01 -19.48
N GLN A 6 18.42 -23.07 -18.74
CA GLN A 6 17.19 -23.17 -17.97
C GLN A 6 17.51 -23.17 -16.48
N PHE A 7 16.89 -22.26 -15.74
CA PHE A 7 16.92 -22.28 -14.30
C PHE A 7 15.99 -23.35 -13.72
N ARG A 8 16.25 -23.80 -12.49
CA ARG A 8 15.29 -24.58 -11.72
C ARG A 8 13.98 -23.82 -11.67
N ARG A 9 12.87 -24.51 -11.85
CA ARG A 9 11.55 -23.89 -11.92
C ARG A 9 10.49 -24.77 -11.26
N GLY A 10 9.44 -24.14 -10.75
CA GLY A 10 8.28 -24.80 -10.16
C GLY A 10 7.09 -23.85 -10.12
N THR A 11 5.95 -24.36 -9.71
CA THR A 11 4.78 -23.55 -9.37
C THR A 11 4.99 -22.85 -8.03
N THR A 12 4.17 -21.85 -7.69
CA THR A 12 4.19 -21.21 -6.37
C THR A 12 3.97 -22.23 -5.24
N ALA A 13 3.10 -23.22 -5.46
CA ALA A 13 2.86 -24.27 -4.49
C ALA A 13 4.11 -25.17 -4.25
N GLU A 14 4.84 -25.50 -5.31
CA GLU A 14 6.10 -26.25 -5.19
C GLU A 14 7.20 -25.43 -4.52
N HIS A 15 7.27 -24.12 -4.79
CA HIS A 15 8.19 -23.21 -4.11
C HIS A 15 7.89 -23.09 -2.62
N SER A 16 6.63 -23.12 -2.18
CA SER A 16 6.26 -22.94 -0.77
C SER A 16 6.90 -23.95 0.18
N GLY A 17 7.25 -25.14 -0.31
CA GLY A 17 7.96 -26.17 0.45
C GLY A 17 9.45 -26.23 0.13
N PHE A 18 9.93 -25.50 -0.88
CA PHE A 18 11.32 -25.57 -1.33
C PHE A 18 12.18 -24.49 -0.68
N LYS A 19 13.32 -24.92 -0.15
CA LYS A 19 14.35 -24.05 0.40
C LYS A 19 15.58 -24.13 -0.50
N GLY A 20 15.80 -23.13 -1.33
CA GLY A 20 16.98 -23.02 -2.18
C GLY A 20 18.22 -22.62 -1.40
N ALA A 21 19.40 -22.87 -1.96
CA ALA A 21 20.66 -22.39 -1.41
C ALA A 21 20.72 -20.86 -1.40
N GLU A 22 21.61 -20.29 -0.58
CA GLU A 22 21.83 -18.83 -0.56
C GLU A 22 22.27 -18.33 -1.94
N GLY A 23 21.56 -17.32 -2.47
CA GLY A 23 21.80 -16.77 -3.80
C GLY A 23 21.29 -17.66 -4.94
N GLU A 24 20.66 -18.80 -4.67
CA GLU A 24 20.04 -19.61 -5.73
C GLU A 24 18.89 -18.84 -6.38
N VAL A 25 18.88 -18.88 -7.72
CA VAL A 25 17.84 -18.26 -8.54
C VAL A 25 16.95 -19.33 -9.14
N THR A 26 15.66 -19.22 -8.93
CA THR A 26 14.65 -20.11 -9.53
C THR A 26 13.57 -19.32 -10.26
N VAL A 27 12.69 -20.00 -10.99
CA VAL A 27 11.58 -19.39 -11.71
C VAL A 27 10.26 -19.94 -11.20
N ASP A 28 9.41 -19.06 -10.67
CA ASP A 28 8.01 -19.39 -10.37
C ASP A 28 7.20 -19.32 -11.65
N THR A 29 6.72 -20.47 -12.10
CA THR A 29 5.97 -20.62 -13.35
C THR A 29 4.51 -20.20 -13.23
N SER A 30 3.95 -20.15 -12.02
CA SER A 30 2.61 -19.64 -11.77
C SER A 30 2.60 -18.11 -11.76
N LEU A 31 3.50 -17.50 -10.99
CA LEU A 31 3.65 -16.05 -10.89
C LEU A 31 4.41 -15.42 -12.06
N LYS A 32 5.07 -16.25 -12.91
CA LYS A 32 5.92 -15.77 -14.03
C LYS A 32 7.01 -14.80 -13.59
N THR A 33 7.65 -15.09 -12.46
CA THR A 33 8.68 -14.24 -11.87
C THR A 33 9.89 -15.06 -11.46
N VAL A 34 10.99 -14.35 -11.21
CA VAL A 34 12.22 -14.89 -10.65
C VAL A 34 12.13 -14.88 -9.12
N VAL A 35 12.66 -15.92 -8.48
CA VAL A 35 12.72 -16.06 -7.02
C VAL A 35 14.19 -16.16 -6.61
N ILE A 36 14.57 -15.37 -5.61
CA ILE A 36 15.89 -15.43 -4.98
C ILE A 36 15.77 -16.15 -3.64
N HIS A 37 16.69 -17.06 -3.35
CA HIS A 37 16.72 -17.84 -2.11
C HIS A 37 17.84 -17.42 -1.16
N ASP A 38 17.62 -17.61 0.14
CA ASP A 38 18.52 -17.24 1.26
C ASP A 38 18.94 -18.42 2.12
N ALA A 39 18.71 -19.65 1.67
CA ALA A 39 18.93 -20.89 2.40
C ALA A 39 18.12 -21.05 3.72
N ILE A 40 17.25 -20.07 4.05
CA ILE A 40 16.50 -20.03 5.30
C ILE A 40 14.99 -20.06 5.04
N THR A 41 14.53 -19.21 4.16
CA THR A 41 13.10 -18.98 3.89
C THR A 41 12.55 -19.98 2.88
N ASN A 42 11.56 -20.76 3.28
CA ASN A 42 10.81 -21.60 2.35
C ASN A 42 10.10 -20.73 1.33
N GLY A 43 10.17 -21.08 0.06
CA GLY A 43 9.59 -20.33 -1.05
C GLY A 43 10.46 -19.21 -1.57
N GLY A 44 11.47 -18.76 -0.83
CA GLY A 44 12.34 -17.65 -1.22
C GLY A 44 11.60 -16.31 -1.36
N PHE A 45 12.20 -15.38 -2.11
CA PHE A 45 11.72 -14.01 -2.32
C PHE A 45 11.41 -13.78 -3.79
N PRO A 46 10.13 -13.79 -4.21
CA PRO A 46 9.77 -13.51 -5.60
C PRO A 46 10.02 -12.03 -5.93
N LEU A 47 10.63 -11.77 -7.08
CA LEU A 47 10.82 -10.42 -7.58
C LEU A 47 9.50 -9.80 -8.04
N LEU A 48 9.40 -8.47 -7.90
CA LEU A 48 8.24 -7.72 -8.35
C LEU A 48 8.09 -7.81 -9.88
N ARG A 49 6.90 -8.15 -10.34
CA ARG A 49 6.58 -8.14 -11.78
C ARG A 49 6.26 -6.72 -12.24
N GLN A 50 6.59 -6.42 -13.50
CA GLN A 50 6.32 -5.11 -14.09
C GLN A 50 4.82 -4.77 -14.13
N ASP A 51 3.96 -5.78 -14.28
CA ASP A 51 2.50 -5.62 -14.28
C ASP A 51 1.90 -5.43 -12.87
N GLY A 52 2.75 -5.47 -11.83
CA GLY A 52 2.32 -5.32 -10.44
C GLY A 52 1.47 -6.46 -9.89
N SER A 53 1.25 -7.54 -10.65
CA SER A 53 0.34 -8.62 -10.24
C SER A 53 0.80 -9.42 -9.02
N ASN A 54 2.09 -9.32 -8.65
CA ASN A 54 2.65 -9.81 -7.38
C ASN A 54 3.23 -8.68 -6.53
N SER A 55 2.69 -7.47 -6.67
CA SER A 55 3.18 -6.28 -5.98
C SER A 55 2.98 -6.35 -4.47
N LEU A 56 3.80 -5.60 -3.78
CA LEU A 56 3.91 -5.49 -2.31
C LEU A 56 2.65 -4.97 -1.60
N PHE A 57 1.60 -4.59 -2.32
CA PHE A 57 0.34 -4.11 -1.76
C PHE A 57 -0.59 -5.23 -1.25
N ALA A 58 -0.08 -6.46 -1.11
CA ALA A 58 -0.81 -7.58 -0.52
C ALA A 58 -1.13 -7.40 0.98
N LYS A 59 -0.50 -6.43 1.65
CA LYS A 59 -0.77 -6.11 3.06
C LYS A 59 -1.56 -4.81 3.15
N THR A 60 -2.62 -4.83 3.93
CA THR A 60 -3.45 -3.65 4.21
C THR A 60 -2.69 -2.58 5.01
N GLY A 61 -1.68 -3.00 5.77
CA GLY A 61 -0.95 -2.14 6.70
C GLY A 61 -1.77 -1.80 7.95
N ASP A 62 -1.13 -1.10 8.86
CA ASP A 62 -1.71 -0.51 10.07
C ASP A 62 -1.02 0.82 10.38
N LEU A 63 -1.46 1.52 11.42
CA LEU A 63 -0.94 2.84 11.79
C LEU A 63 0.55 2.84 12.18
N ASN A 64 1.08 1.70 12.66
CA ASN A 64 2.48 1.57 13.06
C ASN A 64 3.37 1.02 11.94
N ASN A 65 2.75 0.37 10.93
CA ASN A 65 3.45 -0.27 9.83
C ASN A 65 2.65 -0.18 8.54
N CYS A 66 2.78 0.97 7.86
CA CYS A 66 2.04 1.26 6.64
C CYS A 66 2.35 0.26 5.52
N ALA A 67 1.35 0.00 4.67
CA ALA A 67 1.50 -0.87 3.50
C ALA A 67 2.48 -0.27 2.47
N LEU A 68 2.34 1.00 2.16
CA LEU A 68 3.31 1.80 1.41
C LEU A 68 3.93 2.80 2.38
N LYS A 69 5.24 2.70 2.60
CA LYS A 69 5.97 3.48 3.60
C LYS A 69 7.34 3.91 3.12
N PHE A 70 7.95 4.86 3.82
CA PHE A 70 9.32 5.28 3.59
C PHE A 70 10.31 4.38 4.34
N ASN A 71 11.50 4.19 3.77
CA ASN A 71 12.56 3.46 4.45
C ASN A 71 12.98 4.20 5.73
N GLY A 72 12.99 3.49 6.86
CA GLY A 72 13.29 4.07 8.17
C GLY A 72 12.13 4.77 8.87
N ASP A 73 10.96 4.91 8.21
CA ASP A 73 9.75 5.50 8.79
C ASP A 73 8.52 4.61 8.50
N PRO A 74 8.33 3.53 9.26
CA PRO A 74 7.29 2.54 8.96
C PRO A 74 5.88 3.05 9.22
N ASN A 75 5.68 4.09 10.02
CA ASN A 75 4.39 4.62 10.45
C ASN A 75 3.98 5.91 9.70
N THR A 76 4.65 6.21 8.57
CA THR A 76 4.27 7.27 7.64
C THR A 76 4.08 6.67 6.25
N GLY A 77 2.88 6.85 5.67
CA GLY A 77 2.56 6.27 4.37
C GLY A 77 1.07 6.08 4.11
N LEU A 78 0.74 5.02 3.37
CA LEU A 78 -0.62 4.63 3.00
C LEU A 78 -1.00 3.29 3.64
N ILE A 79 -2.25 3.19 4.08
CA ILE A 79 -2.88 1.94 4.53
C ILE A 79 -4.28 1.78 3.95
N SER A 80 -4.75 0.54 3.90
CA SER A 80 -6.14 0.17 3.62
C SER A 80 -6.62 -0.77 4.74
N PRO A 81 -6.98 -0.25 5.92
CA PRO A 81 -7.21 -1.07 7.11
C PRO A 81 -8.44 -1.98 7.01
N VAL A 82 -9.39 -1.61 6.16
CA VAL A 82 -10.56 -2.41 5.78
C VAL A 82 -10.80 -2.27 4.28
N ASN A 83 -11.61 -3.16 3.71
CA ASN A 83 -11.95 -3.10 2.29
C ASN A 83 -12.57 -1.75 1.93
N ASP A 84 -12.24 -1.27 0.73
CA ASP A 84 -12.76 -0.03 0.16
C ASP A 84 -12.45 1.24 0.98
N GLN A 85 -11.42 1.18 1.86
CA GLN A 85 -10.94 2.33 2.63
C GLN A 85 -9.48 2.65 2.28
N LEU A 86 -9.18 3.93 2.15
CA LEU A 86 -7.82 4.44 1.97
C LEU A 86 -7.50 5.46 3.06
N THR A 87 -6.35 5.31 3.70
CA THR A 87 -5.92 6.23 4.78
C THR A 87 -4.48 6.68 4.57
N LEU A 88 -4.27 7.99 4.65
CA LEU A 88 -2.94 8.61 4.78
C LEU A 88 -2.56 8.66 6.25
N VAL A 89 -1.35 8.22 6.55
CA VAL A 89 -0.80 8.15 7.91
C VAL A 89 0.49 8.94 7.99
N THR A 90 0.70 9.69 9.07
CA THR A 90 2.01 10.26 9.42
C THR A 90 2.24 10.11 10.91
N GLY A 91 3.43 9.59 11.29
CA GLY A 91 3.79 9.38 12.69
C GLY A 91 2.80 8.49 13.45
N GLY A 92 2.25 7.47 12.79
CA GLY A 92 1.27 6.54 13.37
C GLY A 92 -0.13 7.13 13.59
N VAL A 93 -0.45 8.29 12.98
CA VAL A 93 -1.76 8.95 13.10
C VAL A 93 -2.40 9.08 11.73
N ALA A 94 -3.67 8.67 11.62
CA ALA A 94 -4.49 8.91 10.43
C ALA A 94 -4.69 10.42 10.22
N ARG A 95 -4.34 10.92 9.03
CA ARG A 95 -4.46 12.34 8.67
C ARG A 95 -5.56 12.61 7.65
N LEU A 96 -5.84 11.66 6.80
CA LEU A 96 -6.95 11.68 5.87
C LEU A 96 -7.45 10.25 5.69
N THR A 97 -8.75 10.06 5.71
CA THR A 97 -9.40 8.77 5.43
C THR A 97 -10.48 8.98 4.39
N ILE A 98 -10.51 8.11 3.38
CA ILE A 98 -11.63 7.95 2.45
C ILE A 98 -12.27 6.61 2.81
N ASP A 99 -13.52 6.62 3.27
CA ASP A 99 -14.24 5.40 3.65
C ASP A 99 -14.89 4.69 2.45
N SER A 100 -15.51 3.54 2.71
CA SER A 100 -16.18 2.72 1.68
C SER A 100 -17.38 3.41 1.01
N ASN A 101 -17.90 4.50 1.56
CA ASN A 101 -18.98 5.30 0.98
C ASN A 101 -18.43 6.51 0.21
N GLY A 102 -17.11 6.68 0.18
CA GLY A 102 -16.44 7.82 -0.44
C GLY A 102 -16.42 9.09 0.43
N ALA A 103 -16.83 9.01 1.70
CA ALA A 103 -16.70 10.15 2.61
C ALA A 103 -15.24 10.39 2.99
N VAL A 104 -14.80 11.66 2.91
CA VAL A 104 -13.44 12.07 3.25
C VAL A 104 -13.43 12.71 4.64
N THR A 105 -12.63 12.15 5.54
CA THR A 105 -12.45 12.67 6.90
C THR A 105 -11.02 13.14 7.10
N ILE A 106 -10.86 14.37 7.61
CA ILE A 106 -9.57 14.92 8.05
C ILE A 106 -9.73 15.28 9.53
N PRO A 107 -9.06 14.54 10.46
CA PRO A 107 -9.25 14.73 11.91
C PRO A 107 -8.63 16.02 12.47
N GLY A 108 -7.97 16.81 11.64
CA GLY A 108 -7.29 18.06 12.06
C GLY A 108 -7.80 19.28 11.28
N ASN A 109 -7.12 20.40 11.51
CA ASN A 109 -7.40 21.64 10.78
C ASN A 109 -6.95 21.54 9.33
N VAL A 110 -7.73 22.13 8.43
CA VAL A 110 -7.39 22.28 7.00
C VAL A 110 -7.18 23.76 6.71
N THR A 111 -5.99 24.10 6.20
CA THR A 111 -5.69 25.44 5.70
C THR A 111 -5.76 25.45 4.18
N ILE A 112 -6.61 26.28 3.64
CA ILE A 112 -6.77 26.47 2.18
C ILE A 112 -6.22 27.84 1.83
N THR A 113 -5.11 27.87 1.06
CA THR A 113 -4.47 29.13 0.63
C THR A 113 -5.08 29.72 -0.64
N GLY A 114 -6.00 28.98 -1.28
CA GLY A 114 -6.73 29.38 -2.48
C GLY A 114 -8.25 29.48 -2.21
N THR A 115 -9.04 29.44 -3.27
CA THR A 115 -10.50 29.47 -3.18
C THR A 115 -11.06 28.08 -2.89
N LEU A 116 -11.90 27.96 -1.87
CA LEU A 116 -12.74 26.78 -1.66
C LEU A 116 -14.03 26.91 -2.46
N SER A 117 -14.25 26.00 -3.41
CA SER A 117 -15.54 25.86 -4.10
C SER A 117 -16.29 24.66 -3.52
N ALA A 118 -17.43 24.88 -2.90
CA ALA A 118 -18.29 23.84 -2.34
C ALA A 118 -19.72 24.02 -2.85
N THR A 119 -20.36 22.91 -3.25
CA THR A 119 -21.74 22.94 -3.78
C THR A 119 -22.77 23.18 -2.67
N THR A 120 -22.49 22.65 -1.47
CA THR A 120 -23.26 22.87 -0.25
C THR A 120 -22.32 23.09 0.91
N THR A 121 -22.51 24.16 1.64
CA THR A 121 -21.76 24.45 2.86
C THR A 121 -22.72 24.41 4.04
N ASN A 122 -22.57 23.43 4.91
CA ASN A 122 -23.20 23.45 6.23
C ASN A 122 -22.30 24.24 7.19
N PHE A 123 -22.14 25.52 6.94
CA PHE A 123 -21.60 26.44 7.94
C PHE A 123 -22.71 26.68 8.97
N SER A 124 -22.78 25.76 9.96
CA SER A 124 -23.69 25.95 11.08
C SER A 124 -23.36 27.26 11.79
N ASP A 125 -24.39 28.05 11.99
CA ASP A 125 -24.57 29.15 12.95
C ASP A 125 -23.61 30.33 12.95
N GLN A 126 -22.35 30.22 12.61
CA GLN A 126 -21.43 31.38 12.69
C GLN A 126 -21.59 32.34 11.53
N LEU A 127 -21.87 31.85 10.32
CA LEU A 127 -22.12 32.74 9.18
C LEU A 127 -23.52 33.40 9.26
N ALA A 128 -24.51 32.67 9.77
CA ALA A 128 -25.82 33.21 10.05
C ALA A 128 -25.77 34.33 11.09
N LEU A 129 -24.93 34.22 12.11
CA LEU A 129 -24.73 35.26 13.11
C LEU A 129 -24.03 36.50 12.55
N ILE A 130 -23.05 36.35 11.66
CA ILE A 130 -22.36 37.46 11.00
C ILE A 130 -23.32 38.20 10.05
N LEU A 131 -24.15 37.47 9.31
CA LEU A 131 -25.21 38.09 8.43
C LEU A 131 -26.35 38.72 9.21
N ALA A 132 -26.67 38.23 10.41
CA ALA A 132 -27.71 38.81 11.26
C ALA A 132 -27.27 40.03 12.06
N LEU A 133 -25.94 40.23 12.22
CA LEU A 133 -25.36 41.38 12.96
C LEU A 133 -24.80 42.48 12.04
N GLY A 134 -24.82 42.27 10.72
CA GLY A 134 -24.44 43.25 9.69
C GLY A 134 -25.65 43.95 9.15
#